data_8754db8dac588b26ad3ef9d808472de7
#
_entry.id   8754db8dac588b26ad3ef9d808472de7
#
_cell.length_a   1.000
_cell.length_b   1.000
_cell.length_c   1.000
_cell.angle_alpha   90.00
_cell.angle_beta   90.00
_cell.angle_gamma   90.00
#
_symmetry.space_group_name_H-M   'P 1'
#
loop_
_entity.id
_entity.type
_entity.pdbx_description
1 polymer ?
#
loop_
_entity_poly.entity_id
_entity_poly.type
_entity_poly.pdbx_seq_one_letter_code
_entity_poly.pdbx_strand_id
1 'polypeptide(L)'
;MWRMRSDTRLLRFAPLWGLCVALLSLSGCAPLPTGGVPDALAPTAQARYEWLNRITWGANTSTARVVEQQGSARWLQQQLQPQGASLPESAQATVSAMTISQTGLTDLVHTMEKQRKDADALRDDIAKKAAQQAYQQELNRLAREAATRHVLRALYSPAQVQEQMTWFWLNHFNVHLSKHNLRAMLGDYEDSALRPHALGRFRDLLGAVSYHPAMLRYLDNDQNAAGRINENFARELMELHTLGVDGGYTQKDVQELARVLTGLGVNMNSGNPNLRKELNR
;
A
#
# COMPACT_ATOMS: atom_id res chain seq x y z
N MET A 1 18.32 8.48 -52.33
CA MET A 1 18.72 9.44 -53.40
C MET A 1 17.51 10.28 -53.75
N TRP A 2 17.26 11.35 -53.00
CA TRP A 2 16.46 12.49 -53.41
C TRP A 2 16.95 13.71 -52.68
N ARG A 3 17.24 14.77 -53.46
CA ARG A 3 18.01 15.97 -53.13
C ARG A 3 17.14 17.07 -52.53
N MET A 4 17.68 17.76 -51.55
CA MET A 4 17.26 19.11 -51.08
C MET A 4 17.19 20.13 -52.20
N ARG A 5 16.26 21.07 -52.13
CA ARG A 5 16.39 22.41 -52.66
C ARG A 5 16.00 23.43 -51.61
N SER A 6 16.96 24.27 -51.29
CA SER A 6 16.87 25.51 -50.55
C SER A 6 16.27 26.60 -51.45
N ASP A 7 15.38 27.42 -50.91
CA ASP A 7 15.14 28.75 -51.43
C ASP A 7 15.06 29.77 -50.30
N THR A 8 16.08 30.58 -50.26
CA THR A 8 16.24 31.77 -49.44
C THR A 8 15.56 32.96 -50.13
N ARG A 9 14.66 33.65 -49.43
CA ARG A 9 14.34 35.06 -49.76
C ARG A 9 14.41 35.92 -48.53
N LEU A 10 15.47 36.72 -48.47
CA LEU A 10 15.67 37.89 -47.62
C LEU A 10 14.65 38.98 -48.00
N LEU A 11 13.91 39.47 -47.06
CA LEU A 11 13.32 40.81 -47.13
C LEU A 11 13.77 41.62 -45.91
N ARG A 12 14.60 42.58 -46.17
CA ARG A 12 15.02 43.68 -45.29
C ARG A 12 13.86 44.66 -45.12
N PHE A 13 13.52 45.03 -43.91
CA PHE A 13 12.93 46.33 -43.60
C PHE A 13 13.58 46.93 -42.37
N ALA A 14 13.93 48.20 -42.52
CA ALA A 14 14.68 49.03 -41.59
C ALA A 14 13.78 49.62 -40.47
N PRO A 15 14.34 50.26 -39.45
CA PRO A 15 13.71 50.50 -38.17
C PRO A 15 12.97 51.85 -38.13
N LEU A 16 11.84 51.84 -37.41
CA LEU A 16 11.22 53.08 -36.95
C LEU A 16 11.33 53.14 -35.43
N TRP A 17 12.16 54.02 -34.98
CA TRP A 17 12.23 54.52 -33.62
C TRP A 17 10.99 55.36 -33.33
N GLY A 18 10.15 54.90 -32.45
CA GLY A 18 8.99 55.62 -31.88
C GLY A 18 9.07 55.58 -30.36
N LEU A 19 9.44 56.68 -29.82
CA LEU A 19 9.51 57.06 -28.43
C LEU A 19 8.12 56.91 -27.79
N CYS A 20 7.96 56.02 -26.78
CA CYS A 20 6.87 56.08 -25.84
C CYS A 20 7.44 56.04 -24.44
N VAL A 21 7.46 57.20 -23.84
CA VAL A 21 7.83 57.53 -22.51
C VAL A 21 6.87 56.87 -21.50
N ALA A 22 7.49 56.33 -20.52
CA ALA A 22 7.00 55.86 -19.22
C ALA A 22 5.67 56.44 -18.72
N LEU A 23 4.79 55.52 -18.34
CA LEU A 23 3.91 55.66 -17.20
C LEU A 23 4.09 54.42 -16.33
N LEU A 24 5.07 54.49 -15.44
CA LEU A 24 5.16 53.61 -14.27
C LEU A 24 4.01 53.97 -13.34
N SER A 25 2.86 53.36 -13.56
CA SER A 25 1.83 53.25 -12.53
C SER A 25 2.33 52.24 -11.52
N LEU A 26 2.70 52.74 -10.35
CA LEU A 26 2.85 52.02 -9.11
C LEU A 26 1.50 51.35 -8.77
N SER A 27 1.24 50.19 -9.35
CA SER A 27 0.23 49.30 -8.84
C SER A 27 0.78 48.72 -7.55
N GLY A 28 0.53 49.39 -6.45
CA GLY A 28 0.71 48.84 -5.12
C GLY A 28 0.03 47.48 -5.09
N CYS A 29 0.77 46.44 -4.74
CA CYS A 29 0.21 45.18 -4.33
C CYS A 29 -0.68 45.46 -3.10
N ALA A 30 -1.95 45.72 -3.32
CA ALA A 30 -2.92 45.61 -2.25
C ALA A 30 -2.85 44.15 -1.75
N PRO A 31 -2.66 43.90 -0.46
CA PRO A 31 -2.78 42.57 0.08
C PRO A 31 -4.19 42.09 -0.32
N LEU A 32 -4.23 40.96 -1.03
CA LEU A 32 -5.49 40.27 -1.32
C LEU A 32 -6.22 40.10 0.00
N PRO A 33 -7.52 40.44 0.06
CA PRO A 33 -8.29 40.26 1.28
C PRO A 33 -8.16 38.81 1.70
N THR A 34 -7.70 38.58 2.92
CA THR A 34 -7.67 37.28 3.60
C THR A 34 -9.10 36.85 4.02
N GLY A 35 -10.10 37.28 3.29
CA GLY A 35 -11.43 36.70 3.32
C GLY A 35 -11.29 35.29 2.75
N GLY A 36 -11.24 34.29 3.62
CA GLY A 36 -11.03 32.90 3.26
C GLY A 36 -11.99 32.52 2.15
N VAL A 37 -11.44 31.93 1.09
CA VAL A 37 -12.24 31.20 0.10
C VAL A 37 -13.14 30.28 0.92
N PRO A 38 -14.48 30.34 0.74
CA PRO A 38 -15.39 29.47 1.49
C PRO A 38 -14.84 28.04 1.36
N ASP A 39 -14.75 27.33 2.48
CA ASP A 39 -14.25 25.95 2.48
C ASP A 39 -15.22 25.09 1.67
N ALA A 40 -14.95 24.96 0.37
CA ALA A 40 -15.84 24.30 -0.57
C ALA A 40 -16.07 22.81 -0.23
N LEU A 41 -15.17 22.21 0.54
CA LEU A 41 -15.29 20.81 0.93
C LEU A 41 -16.16 20.63 2.17
N ALA A 42 -16.13 21.58 3.11
CA ALA A 42 -16.84 21.48 4.38
C ALA A 42 -17.18 22.88 4.95
N PRO A 43 -18.20 23.57 4.39
CA PRO A 43 -18.45 24.98 4.64
C PRO A 43 -19.00 25.27 6.03
N THR A 44 -19.60 24.30 6.71
CA THR A 44 -20.15 24.45 8.07
C THR A 44 -19.40 23.57 9.06
N ALA A 45 -19.52 23.87 10.35
CA ALA A 45 -18.94 23.04 11.41
C ALA A 45 -19.48 21.61 11.37
N GLN A 46 -20.78 21.44 11.13
CA GLN A 46 -21.41 20.13 10.98
C GLN A 46 -20.85 19.39 9.77
N ALA A 47 -20.76 20.03 8.61
CA ALA A 47 -20.19 19.43 7.40
C ALA A 47 -18.72 19.03 7.60
N ARG A 48 -17.93 19.85 8.31
CA ARG A 48 -16.54 19.51 8.66
C ARG A 48 -16.45 18.26 9.55
N TYR A 49 -17.32 18.16 10.54
CA TYR A 49 -17.35 17.00 11.43
C TYR A 49 -17.72 15.71 10.66
N GLU A 50 -18.76 15.75 9.85
CA GLU A 50 -19.21 14.62 9.02
C GLU A 50 -18.15 14.22 8.01
N TRP A 51 -17.50 15.18 7.37
CA TRP A 51 -16.42 14.96 6.42
C TRP A 51 -15.21 14.32 7.10
N LEU A 52 -14.76 14.82 8.25
CA LEU A 52 -13.67 14.23 9.02
C LEU A 52 -13.98 12.78 9.43
N ASN A 53 -15.19 12.50 9.89
CA ASN A 53 -15.59 11.14 10.24
C ASN A 53 -15.52 10.16 9.06
N ARG A 54 -15.66 10.63 7.82
CA ARG A 54 -15.59 9.79 6.63
C ARG A 54 -14.17 9.46 6.20
N ILE A 55 -13.23 10.38 6.40
CA ILE A 55 -11.88 10.26 5.85
C ILE A 55 -10.79 10.01 6.90
N THR A 56 -11.18 9.90 8.15
CA THR A 56 -10.31 9.56 9.29
C THR A 56 -10.93 8.45 10.13
N TRP A 57 -10.21 7.99 11.12
CA TRP A 57 -10.72 7.04 12.11
C TRP A 57 -11.66 7.68 13.15
N GLY A 58 -12.15 8.86 12.88
CA GLY A 58 -13.10 9.62 13.67
C GLY A 58 -12.67 11.04 13.91
N ALA A 59 -13.61 11.96 13.81
CA ALA A 59 -13.37 13.36 14.13
C ALA A 59 -13.10 13.52 15.64
N ASN A 60 -12.01 14.21 15.96
CA ASN A 60 -11.69 14.61 17.32
C ASN A 60 -11.48 16.12 17.39
N THR A 61 -11.52 16.66 18.59
CA THR A 61 -11.45 18.11 18.82
C THR A 61 -10.16 18.73 18.30
N SER A 62 -9.02 18.04 18.39
CA SER A 62 -7.73 18.55 17.93
C SER A 62 -7.69 18.65 16.41
N THR A 63 -8.09 17.59 15.70
CA THR A 63 -8.16 17.58 14.24
C THR A 63 -9.17 18.60 13.72
N ALA A 64 -10.36 18.70 14.37
CA ALA A 64 -11.37 19.66 13.98
C ALA A 64 -10.87 21.12 14.09
N ARG A 65 -10.13 21.45 15.15
CA ARG A 65 -9.51 22.79 15.32
C ARG A 65 -8.46 23.07 14.24
N VAL A 66 -7.61 22.09 13.91
CA VAL A 66 -6.61 22.25 12.84
C VAL A 66 -7.30 22.52 11.51
N VAL A 67 -8.33 21.75 11.18
CA VAL A 67 -9.10 21.94 9.94
C VAL A 67 -9.82 23.31 9.94
N GLU A 68 -10.36 23.74 11.06
CA GLU A 68 -10.99 25.06 11.18
C GLU A 68 -10.01 26.20 10.94
N GLN A 69 -8.78 26.08 11.44
CA GLN A 69 -7.74 27.11 11.30
C GLN A 69 -7.17 27.22 9.91
N GLN A 70 -6.94 26.12 9.23
CA GLN A 70 -6.23 26.10 7.93
C GLN A 70 -7.12 25.81 6.71
N GLY A 71 -8.37 25.40 6.93
CA GLY A 71 -9.31 24.98 5.90
C GLY A 71 -9.17 23.51 5.50
N SER A 72 -10.31 22.88 5.13
CA SER A 72 -10.39 21.46 4.76
C SER A 72 -9.53 21.10 3.55
N ALA A 73 -9.47 21.96 2.54
CA ALA A 73 -8.69 21.73 1.33
C ALA A 73 -7.19 21.62 1.61
N ARG A 74 -6.65 22.57 2.40
CA ARG A 74 -5.22 22.56 2.77
C ARG A 74 -4.89 21.36 3.65
N TRP A 75 -5.73 21.06 4.62
CA TRP A 75 -5.55 19.88 5.48
C TRP A 75 -5.55 18.60 4.65
N LEU A 76 -6.52 18.42 3.73
CA LEU A 76 -6.56 17.26 2.85
C LEU A 76 -5.31 17.14 2.00
N GLN A 77 -4.82 18.24 1.42
CA GLN A 77 -3.58 18.22 0.64
C GLN A 77 -2.38 17.70 1.45
N GLN A 78 -2.27 18.12 2.72
CA GLN A 78 -1.24 17.60 3.63
C GLN A 78 -1.42 16.10 3.93
N GLN A 79 -2.66 15.65 4.08
CA GLN A 79 -2.98 14.25 4.32
C GLN A 79 -2.68 13.34 3.10
N LEU A 80 -2.83 13.86 1.88
CA LEU A 80 -2.53 13.14 0.65
C LEU A 80 -1.02 13.01 0.38
N GLN A 81 -0.21 13.82 1.06
CA GLN A 81 1.25 13.78 0.96
C GLN A 81 1.86 13.75 2.37
N PRO A 82 1.63 12.68 3.16
CA PRO A 82 2.08 12.61 4.53
C PRO A 82 3.61 12.48 4.58
N GLN A 83 4.30 13.58 4.86
CA GLN A 83 5.75 13.61 5.05
C GLN A 83 6.07 13.67 6.54
N GLY A 84 6.97 12.77 6.99
CA GLY A 84 7.48 12.78 8.36
C GLY A 84 6.43 12.52 9.45
N ALA A 85 5.31 11.90 9.09
CA ALA A 85 4.27 11.55 10.03
C ALA A 85 4.75 10.45 10.97
N SER A 86 5.20 10.82 12.17
CA SER A 86 5.58 9.89 13.24
C SER A 86 4.47 9.75 14.28
N LEU A 87 4.38 8.58 14.87
CA LEU A 87 3.51 8.37 16.04
C LEU A 87 4.04 9.15 17.25
N PRO A 88 3.19 9.48 18.23
CA PRO A 88 3.67 9.95 19.54
C PRO A 88 4.69 8.98 20.13
N GLU A 89 5.65 9.50 20.90
CA GLU A 89 6.81 8.74 21.37
C GLU A 89 6.45 7.42 22.06
N SER A 90 5.45 7.42 22.95
CA SER A 90 5.01 6.21 23.65
C SER A 90 4.42 5.15 22.72
N ALA A 91 3.64 5.56 21.73
CA ALA A 91 3.08 4.65 20.73
C ALA A 91 4.18 4.14 19.79
N GLN A 92 5.10 5.01 19.39
CA GLN A 92 6.25 4.64 18.56
C GLN A 92 7.16 3.66 19.29
N ALA A 93 7.46 3.88 20.56
CA ALA A 93 8.24 2.95 21.38
C ALA A 93 7.57 1.56 21.46
N THR A 94 6.25 1.52 21.67
CA THR A 94 5.48 0.27 21.67
C THR A 94 5.58 -0.45 20.34
N VAL A 95 5.38 0.25 19.22
CA VAL A 95 5.49 -0.33 17.87
C VAL A 95 6.90 -0.82 17.59
N SER A 96 7.92 -0.04 17.95
CA SER A 96 9.32 -0.41 17.71
C SER A 96 9.78 -1.63 18.53
N ALA A 97 9.15 -1.90 19.69
CA ALA A 97 9.45 -3.07 20.52
C ALA A 97 8.82 -4.37 20.00
N MET A 98 7.90 -4.31 19.03
CA MET A 98 7.24 -5.49 18.48
C MET A 98 8.22 -6.35 17.68
N THR A 99 8.08 -7.67 17.77
CA THR A 99 8.89 -8.63 16.99
C THR A 99 8.77 -8.38 15.49
N ILE A 100 7.56 -8.12 15.01
CA ILE A 100 7.28 -7.81 13.60
C ILE A 100 7.90 -6.50 13.10
N SER A 101 8.37 -5.65 14.01
CA SER A 101 9.09 -4.40 13.67
C SER A 101 10.61 -4.55 13.75
N GLN A 102 11.08 -5.55 14.49
CA GLN A 102 12.50 -5.82 14.71
C GLN A 102 13.07 -6.91 13.81
N THR A 103 12.20 -7.81 13.32
CA THR A 103 12.60 -8.98 12.55
C THR A 103 12.05 -8.88 11.14
N GLY A 104 12.91 -9.01 10.12
CA GLY A 104 12.50 -9.00 8.73
C GLY A 104 11.60 -10.19 8.38
N LEU A 105 10.74 -10.00 7.36
CA LEU A 105 9.77 -11.02 6.92
C LEU A 105 10.42 -12.38 6.68
N THR A 106 11.56 -12.43 5.97
CA THR A 106 12.24 -13.66 5.62
C THR A 106 12.66 -14.46 6.86
N ASP A 107 13.30 -13.78 7.81
CA ASP A 107 13.80 -14.43 9.04
C ASP A 107 12.64 -14.90 9.92
N LEU A 108 11.58 -14.08 10.02
CA LEU A 108 10.39 -14.43 10.77
C LEU A 108 9.70 -15.66 10.21
N VAL A 109 9.50 -15.70 8.89
CA VAL A 109 8.85 -16.83 8.21
C VAL A 109 9.71 -18.09 8.28
N HIS A 110 11.02 -17.99 8.10
CA HIS A 110 11.94 -19.14 8.23
C HIS A 110 11.97 -19.69 9.66
N THR A 111 11.97 -18.81 10.67
CA THR A 111 11.90 -19.20 12.08
C THR A 111 10.61 -19.98 12.36
N MET A 112 9.49 -19.47 11.91
CA MET A 112 8.19 -20.12 12.08
C MET A 112 8.10 -21.44 11.31
N GLU A 113 8.63 -21.51 10.11
CA GLU A 113 8.66 -22.75 9.33
C GLU A 113 9.57 -23.80 9.94
N LYS A 114 10.72 -23.41 10.48
CA LYS A 114 11.60 -24.28 11.24
C LYS A 114 10.89 -24.84 12.48
N GLN A 115 10.26 -23.98 13.28
CA GLN A 115 9.51 -24.41 14.48
C GLN A 115 8.40 -25.40 14.13
N ARG A 116 7.69 -25.19 13.02
CA ARG A 116 6.68 -26.13 12.52
C ARG A 116 7.28 -27.49 12.18
N LYS A 117 8.37 -27.51 11.38
CA LYS A 117 9.07 -28.74 10.98
C LYS A 117 9.63 -29.50 12.18
N ASP A 118 10.23 -28.79 13.12
CA ASP A 118 10.78 -29.37 14.35
C ASP A 118 9.65 -30.02 15.18
N ALA A 119 8.52 -29.36 15.32
CA ALA A 119 7.35 -29.91 16.02
C ALA A 119 6.78 -31.16 15.32
N ASP A 120 6.68 -31.13 13.97
CA ASP A 120 6.16 -32.27 13.19
C ASP A 120 7.09 -33.50 13.22
N ALA A 121 8.40 -33.27 13.40
CA ALA A 121 9.42 -34.34 13.48
C ALA A 121 9.44 -35.10 14.81
N LEU A 122 8.80 -34.58 15.86
CA LEU A 122 8.74 -35.25 17.16
C LEU A 122 7.96 -36.59 17.06
N ARG A 123 8.52 -37.61 17.70
CA ARG A 123 7.92 -38.96 17.73
C ARG A 123 6.96 -39.17 18.90
N ASP A 124 7.24 -38.50 20.02
CA ASP A 124 6.37 -38.53 21.19
C ASP A 124 5.13 -37.68 20.95
N ASP A 125 3.94 -38.26 21.07
CA ASP A 125 2.68 -37.59 20.74
C ASP A 125 2.37 -36.43 21.69
N ILE A 126 2.75 -36.52 22.96
CA ILE A 126 2.52 -35.49 23.96
C ILE A 126 3.42 -34.29 23.66
N ALA A 127 4.72 -34.56 23.46
CA ALA A 127 5.69 -33.54 23.11
C ALA A 127 5.36 -32.86 21.77
N LYS A 128 4.95 -33.64 20.76
CA LYS A 128 4.53 -33.16 19.45
C LYS A 128 3.35 -32.20 19.57
N LYS A 129 2.30 -32.62 20.28
CA LYS A 129 1.10 -31.78 20.51
C LYS A 129 1.45 -30.48 21.24
N ALA A 130 2.30 -30.54 22.27
CA ALA A 130 2.77 -29.36 23.00
C ALA A 130 3.56 -28.41 22.09
N ALA A 131 4.46 -28.92 21.26
CA ALA A 131 5.25 -28.13 20.31
C ALA A 131 4.37 -27.49 19.23
N GLN A 132 3.40 -28.22 18.69
CA GLN A 132 2.42 -27.69 17.73
C GLN A 132 1.58 -26.59 18.36
N GLN A 133 1.17 -26.75 19.61
CA GLN A 133 0.43 -25.71 20.33
C GLN A 133 1.28 -24.45 20.55
N ALA A 134 2.56 -24.60 20.93
CA ALA A 134 3.49 -23.48 21.07
C ALA A 134 3.68 -22.71 19.75
N TYR A 135 3.81 -23.43 18.63
CA TYR A 135 3.84 -22.84 17.29
C TYR A 135 2.59 -22.02 16.99
N GLN A 136 1.39 -22.54 17.28
CA GLN A 136 0.14 -21.83 17.06
C GLN A 136 0.01 -20.59 17.96
N GLN A 137 0.48 -20.67 19.21
CA GLN A 137 0.49 -19.54 20.14
C GLN A 137 1.39 -18.42 19.63
N GLU A 138 2.57 -18.77 19.09
CA GLU A 138 3.51 -17.79 18.54
C GLU A 138 2.92 -17.11 17.29
N LEU A 139 2.34 -17.86 16.36
CA LEU A 139 1.64 -17.26 15.22
C LEU A 139 0.53 -16.29 15.65
N ASN A 140 -0.23 -16.67 16.69
CA ASN A 140 -1.29 -15.80 17.23
C ASN A 140 -0.71 -14.54 17.89
N ARG A 141 0.45 -14.64 18.52
CA ARG A 141 1.16 -13.50 19.11
C ARG A 141 1.57 -12.51 18.03
N LEU A 142 2.19 -12.98 16.94
CA LEU A 142 2.60 -12.15 15.79
C LEU A 142 1.40 -11.46 15.12
N ALA A 143 0.30 -12.18 14.94
CA ALA A 143 -0.94 -11.59 14.40
C ALA A 143 -1.51 -10.50 15.33
N ARG A 144 -1.45 -10.70 16.65
CA ARG A 144 -1.86 -9.68 17.63
C ARG A 144 -0.95 -8.45 17.58
N GLU A 145 0.36 -8.61 17.40
CA GLU A 145 1.28 -7.48 17.22
C GLU A 145 0.89 -6.68 15.97
N ALA A 146 0.61 -7.34 14.83
CA ALA A 146 0.18 -6.68 13.61
C ALA A 146 -1.13 -5.90 13.82
N ALA A 147 -2.12 -6.51 14.43
CA ALA A 147 -3.39 -5.85 14.76
C ALA A 147 -3.20 -4.67 15.74
N THR A 148 -2.37 -4.83 16.77
CA THR A 148 -2.08 -3.76 17.73
C THR A 148 -1.38 -2.59 17.05
N ARG A 149 -0.39 -2.84 16.18
CA ARG A 149 0.31 -1.80 15.42
C ARG A 149 -0.66 -1.05 14.51
N HIS A 150 -1.54 -1.75 13.82
CA HIS A 150 -2.59 -1.14 13.00
C HIS A 150 -3.48 -0.21 13.83
N VAL A 151 -3.99 -0.68 14.98
CA VAL A 151 -4.83 0.13 15.88
C VAL A 151 -4.08 1.34 16.44
N LEU A 152 -2.83 1.19 16.86
CA LEU A 152 -2.02 2.32 17.33
C LEU A 152 -1.84 3.40 16.26
N ARG A 153 -1.64 3.00 15.00
CA ARG A 153 -1.58 3.93 13.87
C ARG A 153 -2.93 4.58 13.60
N ALA A 154 -4.00 3.82 13.58
CA ALA A 154 -5.37 4.34 13.41
C ALA A 154 -5.70 5.42 14.45
N LEU A 155 -5.31 5.19 15.71
CA LEU A 155 -5.60 6.11 16.82
C LEU A 155 -4.68 7.33 16.87
N TYR A 156 -3.39 7.15 16.58
CA TYR A 156 -2.36 8.14 16.92
C TYR A 156 -1.60 8.71 15.72
N SER A 157 -1.69 8.10 14.53
CA SER A 157 -1.00 8.63 13.35
C SER A 157 -1.57 10.00 12.96
N PRO A 158 -0.72 11.01 12.71
CA PRO A 158 -1.17 12.27 12.13
C PRO A 158 -1.57 12.13 10.65
N ALA A 159 -1.17 11.05 9.97
CA ALA A 159 -1.52 10.72 8.58
C ALA A 159 -2.83 9.92 8.51
N GLN A 160 -3.91 10.47 9.03
CA GLN A 160 -5.19 9.77 9.21
C GLN A 160 -5.78 9.23 7.90
N VAL A 161 -5.69 9.99 6.81
CA VAL A 161 -6.20 9.56 5.50
C VAL A 161 -5.39 8.37 4.97
N GLN A 162 -4.08 8.34 5.17
CA GLN A 162 -3.25 7.19 4.81
C GLN A 162 -3.65 5.94 5.60
N GLU A 163 -3.87 6.06 6.91
CA GLU A 163 -4.26 4.91 7.73
C GLU A 163 -5.66 4.40 7.35
N GLN A 164 -6.60 5.30 7.05
CA GLN A 164 -7.95 4.94 6.59
C GLN A 164 -7.91 4.23 5.22
N MET A 165 -7.09 4.74 4.28
CA MET A 165 -6.91 4.10 2.98
C MET A 165 -6.13 2.79 3.08
N THR A 166 -5.18 2.66 4.02
CA THR A 166 -4.52 1.38 4.30
C THR A 166 -5.53 0.33 4.76
N TRP A 167 -6.45 0.70 5.65
CA TRP A 167 -7.55 -0.18 6.07
C TRP A 167 -8.49 -0.55 4.92
N PHE A 168 -8.86 0.42 4.08
CA PHE A 168 -9.67 0.16 2.89
C PHE A 168 -9.01 -0.89 1.99
N TRP A 169 -7.73 -0.71 1.67
CA TRP A 169 -6.98 -1.64 0.82
C TRP A 169 -6.71 -2.98 1.48
N LEU A 170 -6.54 -3.01 2.81
CA LEU A 170 -6.40 -4.27 3.56
C LEU A 170 -7.69 -5.12 3.50
N ASN A 171 -8.85 -4.48 3.43
CA ASN A 171 -10.12 -5.19 3.23
C ASN A 171 -10.30 -5.62 1.77
N HIS A 172 -9.95 -4.77 0.80
CA HIS A 172 -10.05 -5.10 -0.61
C HIS A 172 -9.10 -6.24 -1.02
N PHE A 173 -7.84 -6.17 -0.59
CA PHE A 173 -6.82 -7.18 -0.82
C PHE A 173 -6.62 -8.07 0.41
N ASN A 174 -7.72 -8.54 0.98
CA ASN A 174 -7.68 -9.31 2.21
C ASN A 174 -6.95 -10.64 2.04
N VAL A 175 -6.22 -11.04 3.10
CA VAL A 175 -5.64 -12.37 3.26
C VAL A 175 -6.13 -12.99 4.57
N HIS A 176 -6.67 -14.21 4.51
CA HIS A 176 -7.24 -14.85 5.70
C HIS A 176 -6.17 -15.40 6.62
N LEU A 177 -6.10 -14.88 7.83
CA LEU A 177 -5.04 -15.14 8.82
C LEU A 177 -4.87 -16.61 9.24
N SER A 178 -5.92 -17.44 9.12
CA SER A 178 -5.85 -18.85 9.52
C SER A 178 -5.24 -19.77 8.45
N LYS A 179 -4.99 -19.27 7.23
CA LYS A 179 -4.38 -20.08 6.17
C LYS A 179 -2.87 -20.13 6.37
N HIS A 180 -2.32 -21.34 6.42
CA HIS A 180 -0.88 -21.59 6.59
C HIS A 180 -0.24 -20.80 7.77
N ASN A 181 0.91 -20.19 7.52
CA ASN A 181 1.62 -19.31 8.46
C ASN A 181 1.43 -17.82 8.16
N LEU A 182 0.31 -17.43 7.50
CA LEU A 182 0.06 -16.04 7.10
C LEU A 182 0.09 -15.07 8.27
N ARG A 183 -0.26 -15.52 9.48
CA ARG A 183 -0.17 -14.72 10.70
C ARG A 183 1.20 -14.12 10.95
N ALA A 184 2.28 -14.77 10.49
CA ALA A 184 3.64 -14.23 10.56
C ALA A 184 3.94 -13.20 9.47
N MET A 185 3.12 -13.10 8.43
CA MET A 185 3.33 -12.22 7.28
C MET A 185 2.47 -10.96 7.31
N LEU A 186 1.41 -10.91 8.15
CA LEU A 186 0.42 -9.83 8.14
C LEU A 186 1.02 -8.46 8.40
N GLY A 187 1.96 -8.39 9.34
CA GLY A 187 2.62 -7.13 9.67
C GLY A 187 3.39 -6.56 8.49
N ASP A 188 4.19 -7.39 7.84
CA ASP A 188 4.95 -6.95 6.66
C ASP A 188 4.03 -6.67 5.48
N TYR A 189 2.99 -7.46 5.26
CA TYR A 189 2.00 -7.24 4.20
C TYR A 189 1.36 -5.85 4.27
N GLU A 190 0.97 -5.42 5.47
CA GLU A 190 0.47 -4.05 5.68
C GLU A 190 1.55 -3.01 5.42
N ASP A 191 2.77 -3.21 5.95
CA ASP A 191 3.82 -2.19 5.95
C ASP A 191 4.55 -2.05 4.62
N SER A 192 4.73 -3.13 3.88
CA SER A 192 5.51 -3.15 2.64
C SER A 192 4.65 -3.11 1.37
N ALA A 193 3.48 -3.76 1.39
CA ALA A 193 2.63 -3.85 0.20
C ALA A 193 1.47 -2.85 0.18
N LEU A 194 0.80 -2.61 1.31
CA LEU A 194 -0.42 -1.81 1.33
C LEU A 194 -0.17 -0.34 1.70
N ARG A 195 0.40 -0.10 2.88
CA ARG A 195 0.51 1.23 3.45
C ARG A 195 1.33 2.21 2.61
N PRO A 196 2.49 1.86 2.04
CA PRO A 196 3.26 2.77 1.18
C PRO A 196 2.54 3.15 -0.12
N HIS A 197 1.62 2.30 -0.57
CA HIS A 197 0.89 2.46 -1.82
C HIS A 197 -0.56 2.93 -1.62
N ALA A 198 -1.01 3.11 -0.37
CA ALA A 198 -2.41 3.37 -0.04
C ALA A 198 -2.99 4.64 -0.67
N LEU A 199 -2.15 5.67 -0.90
CA LEU A 199 -2.48 6.93 -1.56
C LEU A 199 -1.84 7.07 -2.95
N GLY A 200 -1.23 5.99 -3.45
CA GLY A 200 -0.51 5.96 -4.71
C GLY A 200 -1.36 5.54 -5.91
N ARG A 201 -0.69 5.10 -6.97
CA ARG A 201 -1.36 4.58 -8.16
C ARG A 201 -1.86 3.16 -7.90
N PHE A 202 -3.05 2.85 -8.33
CA PHE A 202 -3.63 1.50 -8.21
C PHE A 202 -2.73 0.42 -8.82
N ARG A 203 -2.08 0.69 -9.96
CA ARG A 203 -1.12 -0.23 -10.58
C ARG A 203 0.03 -0.61 -9.67
N ASP A 204 0.58 0.36 -8.94
CA ASP A 204 1.74 0.14 -8.07
C ASP A 204 1.31 -0.65 -6.82
N LEU A 205 0.16 -0.31 -6.26
CA LEU A 205 -0.47 -1.07 -5.18
C LEU A 205 -0.76 -2.52 -5.59
N LEU A 206 -1.41 -2.72 -6.74
CA LEU A 206 -1.72 -4.05 -7.27
C LEU A 206 -0.45 -4.87 -7.48
N GLY A 207 0.61 -4.27 -8.01
CA GLY A 207 1.93 -4.90 -8.17
C GLY A 207 2.50 -5.31 -6.81
N ALA A 208 2.56 -4.41 -5.84
CA ALA A 208 3.09 -4.69 -4.50
C ALA A 208 2.33 -5.85 -3.82
N VAL A 209 1.01 -5.82 -3.89
CA VAL A 209 0.13 -6.88 -3.35
C VAL A 209 0.35 -8.22 -4.06
N SER A 210 0.35 -8.21 -5.39
CA SER A 210 0.46 -9.44 -6.21
C SER A 210 1.80 -10.15 -6.06
N TYR A 211 2.87 -9.42 -5.76
CA TYR A 211 4.21 -9.99 -5.53
C TYR A 211 4.48 -10.33 -4.06
N HIS A 212 3.59 -9.92 -3.15
CA HIS A 212 3.83 -10.19 -1.73
C HIS A 212 3.59 -11.67 -1.38
N PRO A 213 4.49 -12.33 -0.62
CA PRO A 213 4.37 -13.75 -0.25
C PRO A 213 3.06 -14.11 0.44
N ALA A 214 2.49 -13.20 1.23
CA ALA A 214 1.20 -13.44 1.88
C ALA A 214 0.08 -13.67 0.87
N MET A 215 -0.04 -12.84 -0.17
CA MET A 215 -1.07 -12.96 -1.20
C MET A 215 -0.84 -14.21 -2.06
N LEU A 216 0.42 -14.46 -2.47
CA LEU A 216 0.77 -15.64 -3.26
C LEU A 216 0.42 -16.95 -2.53
N ARG A 217 0.63 -17.01 -1.22
CA ARG A 217 0.27 -18.17 -0.40
C ARG A 217 -1.22 -18.22 -0.07
N TYR A 218 -1.84 -17.07 0.09
CA TYR A 218 -3.28 -17.02 0.36
C TYR A 218 -4.09 -17.58 -0.80
N LEU A 219 -3.71 -17.25 -2.03
CA LEU A 219 -4.40 -17.68 -3.26
C LEU A 219 -3.71 -18.85 -3.98
N ASP A 220 -2.82 -19.58 -3.28
CA ASP A 220 -2.18 -20.84 -3.72
C ASP A 220 -1.31 -20.70 -4.97
N ASN A 221 -0.85 -19.49 -5.31
CA ASN A 221 0.06 -19.32 -6.44
C ASN A 221 1.48 -19.87 -6.16
N ASP A 222 1.83 -20.06 -4.88
CA ASP A 222 3.04 -20.77 -4.47
C ASP A 222 3.04 -22.27 -4.90
N GLN A 223 1.85 -22.80 -5.24
CA GLN A 223 1.67 -24.16 -5.77
C GLN A 223 1.44 -24.19 -7.29
N ASN A 224 1.35 -23.02 -7.94
CA ASN A 224 1.14 -22.90 -9.38
C ASN A 224 2.46 -23.11 -10.14
N ALA A 225 2.54 -24.13 -10.96
CA ALA A 225 3.75 -24.52 -11.69
C ALA A 225 3.44 -24.99 -13.11
N ALA A 226 4.44 -24.94 -14.00
CA ALA A 226 4.34 -25.51 -15.33
C ALA A 226 3.96 -27.01 -15.24
N GLY A 227 2.93 -27.41 -15.97
CA GLY A 227 2.37 -28.76 -15.92
C GLY A 227 1.45 -29.06 -14.74
N ARG A 228 1.30 -28.12 -13.79
CA ARG A 228 0.38 -28.22 -12.66
C ARG A 228 -0.21 -26.83 -12.36
N ILE A 229 -1.07 -26.39 -13.28
CA ILE A 229 -1.66 -25.06 -13.20
C ILE A 229 -2.66 -24.97 -12.03
N ASN A 230 -2.54 -23.90 -11.24
CA ASN A 230 -3.50 -23.49 -10.23
C ASN A 230 -4.09 -22.14 -10.64
N GLU A 231 -5.39 -22.09 -10.89
CA GLU A 231 -6.07 -20.91 -11.41
C GLU A 231 -6.52 -19.94 -10.32
N ASN A 232 -6.44 -20.33 -9.04
CA ASN A 232 -7.08 -19.58 -7.96
C ASN A 232 -6.62 -18.12 -7.93
N PHE A 233 -5.30 -17.88 -7.91
CA PHE A 233 -4.78 -16.51 -7.88
C PHE A 233 -5.15 -15.73 -9.15
N ALA A 234 -5.06 -16.33 -10.32
CA ALA A 234 -5.41 -15.68 -11.57
C ALA A 234 -6.89 -15.27 -11.60
N ARG A 235 -7.76 -16.16 -11.12
CA ARG A 235 -9.20 -15.90 -11.04
C ARG A 235 -9.50 -14.74 -10.10
N GLU A 236 -9.02 -14.81 -8.86
CA GLU A 236 -9.27 -13.79 -7.85
C GLU A 236 -8.66 -12.43 -8.25
N LEU A 237 -7.52 -12.43 -8.93
CA LEU A 237 -6.91 -11.22 -9.46
C LEU A 237 -7.82 -10.53 -10.48
N MET A 238 -8.48 -11.29 -11.35
CA MET A 238 -9.43 -10.76 -12.34
C MET A 238 -10.78 -10.43 -11.73
N GLU A 239 -11.36 -11.33 -10.94
CA GLU A 239 -12.70 -11.21 -10.40
C GLU A 239 -12.82 -10.20 -9.27
N LEU A 240 -11.98 -10.32 -8.25
CA LEU A 240 -12.14 -9.54 -7.02
C LEU A 240 -11.21 -8.33 -6.97
N HIS A 241 -10.05 -8.42 -7.60
CA HIS A 241 -9.02 -7.40 -7.42
C HIS A 241 -8.97 -6.37 -8.55
N THR A 242 -9.51 -6.68 -9.77
CA THR A 242 -9.40 -5.76 -10.91
C THR A 242 -10.67 -5.60 -11.72
N LEU A 243 -11.07 -6.60 -12.54
CA LEU A 243 -12.08 -6.45 -13.58
C LEU A 243 -13.52 -6.62 -13.08
N GLY A 244 -13.72 -7.36 -12.00
CA GLY A 244 -15.05 -7.77 -11.55
C GLY A 244 -15.53 -9.06 -12.23
N VAL A 245 -16.54 -9.71 -11.64
CA VAL A 245 -17.09 -10.98 -12.12
C VAL A 245 -17.57 -10.88 -13.59
N ASP A 246 -18.18 -9.77 -13.95
CA ASP A 246 -18.72 -9.52 -15.31
C ASP A 246 -17.72 -8.72 -16.19
N GLY A 247 -16.41 -8.81 -15.91
CA GLY A 247 -15.36 -8.02 -16.54
C GLY A 247 -15.05 -8.35 -18.00
N GLY A 248 -15.84 -9.20 -18.65
CA GLY A 248 -15.73 -9.53 -20.08
C GLY A 248 -14.62 -10.53 -20.42
N TYR A 249 -13.94 -11.11 -19.45
CA TYR A 249 -12.95 -12.18 -19.65
C TYR A 249 -13.62 -13.56 -19.65
N THR A 250 -12.93 -14.52 -20.23
CA THR A 250 -13.39 -15.91 -20.32
C THR A 250 -12.62 -16.83 -19.38
N GLN A 251 -13.10 -18.04 -19.18
CA GLN A 251 -12.36 -19.09 -18.46
C GLN A 251 -10.98 -19.35 -19.09
N LYS A 252 -10.85 -19.20 -20.41
CA LYS A 252 -9.58 -19.34 -21.09
C LYS A 252 -8.59 -18.25 -20.69
N ASP A 253 -9.06 -17.02 -20.54
CA ASP A 253 -8.21 -15.88 -20.11
C ASP A 253 -7.68 -16.12 -18.69
N VAL A 254 -8.49 -16.66 -17.78
CA VAL A 254 -8.06 -17.06 -16.43
C VAL A 254 -6.96 -18.13 -16.51
N GLN A 255 -7.12 -19.13 -17.38
CA GLN A 255 -6.12 -20.19 -17.56
C GLN A 255 -4.81 -19.65 -18.14
N GLU A 256 -4.88 -18.76 -19.12
CA GLU A 256 -3.68 -18.16 -19.70
C GLU A 256 -2.96 -17.25 -18.68
N LEU A 257 -3.71 -16.47 -17.91
CA LEU A 257 -3.13 -15.69 -16.80
C LEU A 257 -2.48 -16.61 -15.76
N ALA A 258 -3.12 -17.71 -15.39
CA ALA A 258 -2.53 -18.69 -14.48
C ALA A 258 -1.22 -19.27 -15.02
N ARG A 259 -1.11 -19.54 -16.33
CA ARG A 259 0.14 -19.97 -16.98
C ARG A 259 1.22 -18.89 -16.90
N VAL A 260 0.89 -17.63 -17.15
CA VAL A 260 1.83 -16.50 -16.99
C VAL A 260 2.36 -16.43 -15.56
N LEU A 261 1.52 -16.73 -14.57
CA LEU A 261 1.86 -16.64 -13.15
C LEU A 261 2.62 -17.88 -12.61
N THR A 262 2.87 -18.92 -13.40
CA THR A 262 3.60 -20.13 -12.95
C THR A 262 5.04 -19.85 -12.50
N GLY A 263 5.67 -18.78 -13.00
CA GLY A 263 7.01 -18.37 -12.58
C GLY A 263 7.05 -17.56 -11.28
N LEU A 264 5.88 -17.23 -10.71
CA LEU A 264 5.78 -16.42 -9.52
C LEU A 264 5.46 -17.31 -8.31
N GLY A 265 6.42 -17.52 -7.43
CA GLY A 265 6.27 -18.40 -6.27
C GLY A 265 6.91 -17.82 -5.00
N VAL A 266 6.80 -18.57 -3.91
CA VAL A 266 7.38 -18.22 -2.60
C VAL A 266 8.43 -19.26 -2.23
N ASN A 267 9.67 -18.82 -2.00
CA ASN A 267 10.72 -19.69 -1.51
C ASN A 267 10.65 -19.80 0.03
N MET A 268 10.20 -20.97 0.51
CA MET A 268 10.13 -21.29 1.95
C MET A 268 11.35 -22.07 2.44
N ASN A 269 12.37 -22.28 1.59
CA ASN A 269 13.56 -23.05 1.94
C ASN A 269 14.75 -22.10 2.18
N SER A 270 15.13 -21.92 3.45
CA SER A 270 16.28 -21.11 3.86
C SER A 270 17.62 -21.64 3.34
N GLY A 271 17.72 -22.94 3.05
CA GLY A 271 18.92 -23.58 2.52
C GLY A 271 19.13 -23.39 1.00
N ASN A 272 18.13 -22.90 0.27
CA ASN A 272 18.24 -22.69 -1.19
C ASN A 272 17.69 -21.30 -1.60
N PRO A 273 18.49 -20.23 -1.50
CA PRO A 273 18.07 -18.89 -1.89
C PRO A 273 17.83 -18.73 -3.41
N ASN A 274 18.27 -19.70 -4.23
CA ASN A 274 18.22 -19.66 -5.69
C ASN A 274 17.11 -20.53 -6.31
N LEU A 275 16.05 -20.87 -5.57
CA LEU A 275 14.97 -21.76 -6.04
C LEU A 275 14.38 -21.34 -7.39
N ARG A 276 14.42 -20.05 -7.75
CA ARG A 276 13.98 -19.56 -9.07
C ARG A 276 14.79 -20.12 -10.23
N LYS A 277 16.08 -20.48 -10.05
CA LYS A 277 16.91 -21.07 -11.09
C LYS A 277 16.54 -22.53 -11.39
N GLU A 278 15.96 -23.23 -10.42
CA GLU A 278 15.56 -24.63 -10.57
C GLU A 278 14.16 -24.77 -11.19
N LEU A 279 13.28 -23.78 -10.98
CA LEU A 279 11.94 -23.75 -11.58
C LEU A 279 11.94 -23.33 -13.05
N ASN A 280 13.02 -22.77 -13.54
CA ASN A 280 13.19 -22.33 -14.93
C ASN A 280 13.90 -23.38 -15.82
N ARG A 281 13.90 -24.67 -15.44
CA ARG A 281 14.41 -25.77 -16.25
C ARG A 281 13.31 -26.60 -16.85
#